data_611e6f44e27611caf00e42c63838b03b
#
_entry.id   611e6f44e27611caf00e42c63838b03b
#
_cell.length_a   1.000
_cell.length_b   1.000
_cell.length_c   1.000
_cell.angle_alpha   90.00
_cell.angle_beta   90.00
_cell.angle_gamma   90.00
#
_symmetry.space_group_name_H-M   'P 1'
#
loop_
_entity.id
_entity.type
_entity.pdbx_description
1 polymer ?
#
loop_
_entity_poly.entity_id
_entity_poly.type
_entity_poly.pdbx_seq_one_letter_code
_entity_poly.pdbx_strand_id
1 'polypeptide(L)'
;GQLRWLNFGGGHHITRADYQRDDLVAFIQEVRAETGLDVYLEPGEAIALDTGILIGELLDVFENGLSVGITDISATCHMPDVIEAPYRPAMLGELQDGPAVRLGGPSCLAGDIIGDYRLPVAAEAGARFAFLDQAHYSMVKTNTFNGVPLPSIWLWNSDTDALECVRAFDWTEFRDRLS
;
A
#
# COMPACT_ATOMS: atom_id res chain seq x y z
N GLY A 1 -0.30 38.26 16.15
CA GLY A 1 0.65 37.28 15.66
C GLY A 1 0.66 37.34 14.15
N GLN A 2 1.83 37.33 13.58
CA GLN A 2 1.94 37.38 12.13
C GLN A 2 2.29 35.99 11.62
N LEU A 3 1.51 35.48 10.68
CA LEU A 3 1.83 34.27 9.93
C LEU A 3 3.08 34.54 9.08
N ARG A 4 3.90 33.51 8.90
CA ARG A 4 5.07 33.56 8.01
C ARG A 4 4.90 32.63 6.82
N TRP A 5 4.03 31.63 6.96
CA TRP A 5 3.79 30.62 5.94
C TRP A 5 2.36 30.08 6.03
N LEU A 6 1.94 29.46 4.93
CA LEU A 6 0.74 28.65 4.81
C LEU A 6 1.14 27.24 4.36
N ASN A 7 0.48 26.23 4.89
CA ASN A 7 0.64 24.84 4.44
C ASN A 7 -0.70 24.35 3.88
N PHE A 8 -0.72 23.98 2.61
CA PHE A 8 -1.90 23.47 1.95
C PHE A 8 -2.03 21.95 2.07
N GLY A 9 -1.16 21.30 2.84
CA GLY A 9 -1.21 19.88 3.16
C GLY A 9 -0.86 18.95 2.00
N GLY A 10 -1.32 17.73 2.15
CA GLY A 10 -1.16 16.66 1.15
C GLY A 10 -2.32 16.56 0.17
N GLY A 11 -2.40 15.41 -0.51
CA GLY A 11 -3.46 15.14 -1.49
C GLY A 11 -3.23 15.76 -2.88
N HIS A 12 -2.11 16.44 -3.08
CA HIS A 12 -1.70 16.96 -4.38
C HIS A 12 -1.00 15.85 -5.18
N HIS A 13 -1.73 15.17 -6.03
CA HIS A 13 -1.22 14.05 -6.85
C HIS A 13 -0.38 14.53 -8.03
N ILE A 14 0.68 15.27 -7.76
CA ILE A 14 1.51 15.99 -8.75
C ILE A 14 2.26 15.07 -9.71
N THR A 15 2.36 13.78 -9.41
CA THR A 15 2.96 12.75 -10.26
C THR A 15 2.02 12.18 -11.31
N ARG A 16 0.70 12.38 -11.15
CA ARG A 16 -0.28 11.88 -12.11
C ARG A 16 -0.21 12.65 -13.43
N ALA A 17 -0.38 11.93 -14.52
CA ALA A 17 -0.32 12.51 -15.88
C ALA A 17 -1.44 13.54 -16.15
N ASP A 18 -2.61 13.38 -15.52
CA ASP A 18 -3.79 14.24 -15.66
C ASP A 18 -3.82 15.40 -14.64
N TYR A 19 -2.83 15.51 -13.75
CA TYR A 19 -2.78 16.57 -12.75
C TYR A 19 -2.32 17.90 -13.36
N GLN A 20 -3.08 18.97 -13.10
CA GLN A 20 -2.81 20.32 -13.64
C GLN A 20 -1.71 21.03 -12.81
N ARG A 21 -0.46 20.62 -13.02
CA ARG A 21 0.70 21.17 -12.26
C ARG A 21 0.90 22.65 -12.44
N ASP A 22 0.67 23.16 -13.67
CA ASP A 22 0.84 24.57 -13.99
C ASP A 22 -0.19 25.44 -13.25
N ASP A 23 -1.43 24.96 -13.08
CA ASP A 23 -2.46 25.65 -12.31
C ASP A 23 -2.11 25.71 -10.84
N LEU A 24 -1.55 24.63 -10.27
CA LEU A 24 -1.05 24.64 -8.89
C LEU A 24 0.09 25.63 -8.71
N VAL A 25 1.03 25.67 -9.64
CA VAL A 25 2.16 26.63 -9.61
C VAL A 25 1.65 28.07 -9.68
N ALA A 26 0.73 28.35 -10.61
CA ALA A 26 0.12 29.67 -10.76
C ALA A 26 -0.61 30.11 -9.47
N PHE A 27 -1.41 29.21 -8.90
CA PHE A 27 -2.11 29.46 -7.63
C PHE A 27 -1.14 29.75 -6.47
N ILE A 28 -0.07 28.99 -6.34
CA ILE A 28 0.94 29.24 -5.30
C ILE A 28 1.62 30.60 -5.49
N GLN A 29 1.93 30.98 -6.74
CA GLN A 29 2.52 32.27 -7.05
C GLN A 29 1.57 33.44 -6.71
N GLU A 30 0.29 33.29 -7.01
CA GLU A 30 -0.75 34.27 -6.66
C GLU A 30 -0.85 34.45 -5.14
N VAL A 31 -0.99 33.34 -4.39
CA VAL A 31 -1.06 33.41 -2.92
C VAL A 31 0.18 34.08 -2.31
N ARG A 32 1.38 33.75 -2.82
CA ARG A 32 2.62 34.39 -2.36
C ARG A 32 2.66 35.89 -2.68
N ALA A 33 2.19 36.28 -3.85
CA ALA A 33 2.15 37.69 -4.26
C ALA A 33 1.15 38.48 -3.43
N GLU A 34 -0.01 37.92 -3.11
CA GLU A 34 -1.04 38.62 -2.34
C GLU A 34 -0.73 38.70 -0.85
N THR A 35 -0.14 37.67 -0.29
CA THR A 35 0.02 37.54 1.17
C THR A 35 1.42 37.81 1.66
N GLY A 36 2.44 37.69 0.81
CA GLY A 36 3.85 37.73 1.18
C GLY A 36 4.30 36.54 2.02
N LEU A 37 3.49 35.45 2.09
CA LEU A 37 3.77 34.26 2.90
C LEU A 37 4.46 33.19 2.05
N ASP A 38 5.28 32.37 2.71
CA ASP A 38 5.78 31.13 2.10
C ASP A 38 4.67 30.08 2.04
N VAL A 39 4.68 29.27 0.98
CA VAL A 39 3.72 28.17 0.80
C VAL A 39 4.44 26.84 0.89
N TYR A 40 3.89 25.94 1.69
CA TYR A 40 4.34 24.56 1.85
C TYR A 40 3.26 23.59 1.35
N LEU A 41 3.71 22.47 0.80
CA LEU A 41 2.88 21.31 0.41
C LEU A 41 3.47 20.07 1.06
N GLU A 42 2.62 19.03 1.22
CA GLU A 42 3.00 17.72 1.77
C GLU A 42 2.63 16.58 0.80
N PRO A 43 3.16 16.56 -0.45
CA PRO A 43 2.75 15.61 -1.47
C PRO A 43 3.40 14.23 -1.23
N GLY A 44 2.93 13.48 -0.23
CA GLY A 44 3.51 12.19 0.19
C GLY A 44 3.57 11.15 -0.93
N GLU A 45 2.51 11.00 -1.73
CA GLU A 45 2.50 10.11 -2.88
C GLU A 45 3.64 10.42 -3.87
N ALA A 46 3.91 11.68 -4.14
CA ALA A 46 4.96 12.07 -5.07
C ALA A 46 6.38 11.66 -4.63
N ILE A 47 6.57 11.40 -3.35
CA ILE A 47 7.87 10.99 -2.78
C ILE A 47 8.02 9.47 -2.81
N ALA A 48 6.95 8.72 -2.60
CA ALA A 48 6.98 7.28 -2.36
C ALA A 48 6.28 6.44 -3.45
N LEU A 49 5.71 7.08 -4.49
CA LEU A 49 5.03 6.38 -5.58
C LEU A 49 5.98 5.41 -6.28
N ASP A 50 5.50 4.19 -6.54
CA ASP A 50 6.21 3.12 -7.26
C ASP A 50 7.55 2.67 -6.63
N THR A 51 7.79 2.99 -5.35
CA THR A 51 9.06 2.66 -4.69
C THR A 51 9.04 1.33 -3.94
N GLY A 52 7.91 0.67 -3.82
CA GLY A 52 7.83 -0.63 -3.16
C GLY A 52 6.63 -1.47 -3.55
N ILE A 53 6.80 -2.77 -3.40
CA ILE A 53 5.77 -3.78 -3.62
C ILE A 53 5.57 -4.60 -2.34
N LEU A 54 4.36 -5.11 -2.16
CA LEU A 54 4.05 -6.10 -1.11
C LEU A 54 3.87 -7.46 -1.77
N ILE A 55 4.72 -8.42 -1.40
CA ILE A 55 4.65 -9.80 -1.89
C ILE A 55 3.85 -10.63 -0.91
N GLY A 56 2.87 -11.37 -1.42
CA GLY A 56 2.05 -12.32 -0.68
C GLY A 56 2.08 -13.70 -1.29
N GLU A 57 1.68 -14.69 -0.49
CA GLU A 57 1.56 -16.09 -0.86
C GLU A 57 0.16 -16.60 -0.53
N LEU A 58 -0.42 -17.45 -1.41
CA LEU A 58 -1.64 -18.17 -1.11
C LEU A 58 -1.36 -19.31 -0.13
N LEU A 59 -2.04 -19.29 1.01
CA LEU A 59 -1.98 -20.34 2.02
C LEU A 59 -2.95 -21.48 1.73
N ASP A 60 -4.12 -21.12 1.19
CA ASP A 60 -5.18 -22.06 0.83
C ASP A 60 -6.08 -21.49 -0.26
N VAL A 61 -6.72 -22.36 -1.05
CA VAL A 61 -7.70 -21.99 -2.07
C VAL A 61 -8.87 -22.96 -2.03
N PHE A 62 -10.08 -22.44 -1.99
CA PHE A 62 -11.31 -23.22 -1.94
C PHE A 62 -12.48 -22.51 -2.61
N GLU A 63 -13.55 -23.28 -2.89
CA GLU A 63 -14.79 -22.76 -3.46
C GLU A 63 -15.86 -22.55 -2.36
N ASN A 64 -16.43 -21.34 -2.34
CA ASN A 64 -17.56 -20.99 -1.48
C ASN A 64 -18.50 -20.03 -2.22
N GLY A 65 -19.22 -20.55 -3.23
CA GLY A 65 -20.02 -19.75 -4.17
C GLY A 65 -19.18 -18.93 -5.14
N LEU A 66 -17.90 -18.74 -4.83
CA LEU A 66 -16.84 -18.15 -5.65
C LEU A 66 -15.49 -18.73 -5.22
N SER A 67 -14.47 -18.59 -6.05
CA SER A 67 -13.12 -19.01 -5.69
C SER A 67 -12.54 -18.06 -4.65
N VAL A 68 -12.05 -18.59 -3.54
CA VAL A 68 -11.48 -17.81 -2.41
C VAL A 68 -10.06 -18.29 -2.16
N GLY A 69 -9.12 -17.34 -2.09
CA GLY A 69 -7.74 -17.56 -1.70
C GLY A 69 -7.45 -16.89 -0.35
N ILE A 70 -7.03 -17.67 0.63
CA ILE A 70 -6.49 -17.14 1.89
C ILE A 70 -5.00 -16.88 1.71
N THR A 71 -4.57 -15.68 2.09
CA THR A 71 -3.19 -15.21 1.89
C THR A 71 -2.46 -15.08 3.22
N ASP A 72 -1.12 -15.03 3.18
CA ASP A 72 -0.27 -14.68 4.32
C ASP A 72 -0.25 -13.17 4.63
N ILE A 73 -0.84 -12.36 3.75
CA ILE A 73 -1.02 -10.91 3.93
C ILE A 73 -2.47 -10.56 4.22
N SER A 74 -2.69 -9.39 4.80
CA SER A 74 -3.98 -8.96 5.35
C SER A 74 -4.27 -7.53 4.93
N ALA A 75 -5.50 -7.25 4.48
CA ALA A 75 -5.97 -5.88 4.31
C ALA A 75 -5.94 -5.14 5.66
N THR A 76 -6.44 -5.77 6.72
CA THR A 76 -6.49 -5.19 8.07
C THR A 76 -5.11 -4.85 8.63
N CYS A 77 -4.11 -5.74 8.44
CA CYS A 77 -2.81 -5.62 9.09
C CYS A 77 -1.76 -4.94 8.23
N HIS A 78 -1.83 -5.08 6.90
CA HIS A 78 -0.76 -4.65 5.99
C HIS A 78 -1.20 -3.57 5.00
N MET A 79 -2.50 -3.43 4.73
CA MET A 79 -3.07 -2.46 3.79
C MET A 79 -4.38 -1.88 4.35
N PRO A 80 -4.38 -1.26 5.56
CA PRO A 80 -5.63 -0.86 6.21
C PRO A 80 -6.46 0.14 5.39
N ASP A 81 -5.85 0.92 4.50
CA ASP A 81 -6.57 1.84 3.62
C ASP A 81 -7.47 1.12 2.60
N VAL A 82 -7.25 -0.16 2.31
CA VAL A 82 -8.19 -0.97 1.53
C VAL A 82 -9.57 -1.00 2.19
N ILE A 83 -9.61 -0.93 3.52
CA ILE A 83 -10.84 -0.95 4.32
C ILE A 83 -11.28 0.48 4.71
N GLU A 84 -10.35 1.32 5.16
CA GLU A 84 -10.63 2.64 5.73
C GLU A 84 -10.95 3.70 4.67
N ALA A 85 -10.26 3.66 3.54
CA ALA A 85 -10.43 4.57 2.39
C ALA A 85 -10.51 3.76 1.09
N PRO A 86 -11.58 2.97 0.90
CA PRO A 86 -11.61 1.83 -0.01
C PRO A 86 -10.99 2.07 -1.37
N TYR A 87 -9.93 1.33 -1.66
CA TYR A 87 -9.32 1.21 -2.98
C TYR A 87 -8.93 -0.24 -3.23
N ARG A 88 -8.71 -0.59 -4.47
CA ARG A 88 -8.23 -1.91 -4.86
C ARG A 88 -6.76 -1.80 -5.26
N PRO A 89 -5.81 -2.37 -4.48
CA PRO A 89 -4.40 -2.37 -4.84
C PRO A 89 -4.18 -2.98 -6.24
N ALA A 90 -3.31 -2.37 -7.04
CA ALA A 90 -2.93 -2.93 -8.33
C ALA A 90 -2.02 -4.15 -8.11
N MET A 91 -2.26 -5.23 -8.88
CA MET A 91 -1.45 -6.44 -8.81
C MET A 91 -0.50 -6.52 -10.00
N LEU A 92 0.74 -6.87 -9.74
CA LEU A 92 1.74 -7.08 -10.78
C LEU A 92 1.33 -8.23 -11.72
N GLY A 93 1.21 -7.93 -13.02
CA GLY A 93 0.89 -8.92 -14.03
C GLY A 93 -0.54 -9.47 -13.97
N GLU A 94 -1.47 -8.81 -13.30
CA GLU A 94 -2.87 -9.24 -13.26
C GLU A 94 -3.42 -9.48 -14.67
N LEU A 95 -4.09 -10.63 -14.85
CA LEU A 95 -4.68 -11.01 -16.13
C LEU A 95 -5.94 -10.18 -16.43
N GLN A 96 -6.15 -9.89 -17.71
CA GLN A 96 -7.35 -9.16 -18.16
C GLN A 96 -8.59 -10.06 -18.15
N ASP A 97 -8.40 -11.34 -18.46
CA ASP A 97 -9.46 -12.34 -18.60
C ASP A 97 -9.21 -13.58 -17.72
N GLY A 98 -10.25 -14.37 -17.50
CA GLY A 98 -10.20 -15.59 -16.73
C GLY A 98 -10.93 -15.53 -15.39
N PRO A 99 -10.91 -16.62 -14.62
CA PRO A 99 -11.59 -16.66 -13.33
C PRO A 99 -10.93 -15.75 -12.32
N ALA A 100 -11.76 -15.02 -11.57
CA ALA A 100 -11.29 -14.22 -10.46
C ALA A 100 -11.25 -15.04 -9.17
N VAL A 101 -10.28 -14.74 -8.32
CA VAL A 101 -10.14 -15.30 -6.97
C VAL A 101 -10.30 -14.15 -5.98
N ARG A 102 -11.15 -14.32 -4.99
CA ARG A 102 -11.27 -13.39 -3.87
C ARG A 102 -10.14 -13.61 -2.89
N LEU A 103 -9.28 -12.63 -2.70
CA LEU A 103 -8.17 -12.70 -1.76
C LEU A 103 -8.61 -12.17 -0.40
N GLY A 104 -8.43 -12.99 0.63
CA GLY A 104 -8.70 -12.66 2.03
C GLY A 104 -7.48 -12.92 2.91
N GLY A 105 -7.34 -12.08 3.95
CA GLY A 105 -6.27 -12.21 4.92
C GLY A 105 -6.59 -13.17 6.07
N PRO A 106 -5.60 -13.51 6.91
CA PRO A 106 -5.73 -14.49 7.98
C PRO A 106 -6.16 -13.87 9.32
N SER A 107 -6.52 -12.58 9.38
CA SER A 107 -6.71 -11.86 10.65
C SER A 107 -7.98 -12.22 11.42
N CYS A 108 -8.87 -13.05 10.88
CA CYS A 108 -10.18 -13.40 11.44
C CYS A 108 -11.19 -12.21 11.45
N LEU A 109 -10.83 -11.04 10.98
CA LEU A 109 -11.79 -9.97 10.77
C LEU A 109 -12.67 -10.30 9.55
N ALA A 110 -13.98 -10.25 9.68
CA ALA A 110 -14.91 -10.56 8.58
C ALA A 110 -14.71 -9.66 7.33
N GLY A 111 -14.19 -8.46 7.52
CA GLY A 111 -13.84 -7.51 6.45
C GLY A 111 -12.41 -7.59 5.96
N ASP A 112 -11.62 -8.59 6.34
CA ASP A 112 -10.23 -8.76 5.89
C ASP A 112 -10.18 -9.33 4.46
N ILE A 113 -10.73 -8.56 3.53
CA ILE A 113 -10.81 -8.87 2.11
C ILE A 113 -10.00 -7.84 1.35
N ILE A 114 -9.02 -8.31 0.56
CA ILE A 114 -8.17 -7.44 -0.24
C ILE A 114 -8.87 -7.06 -1.54
N GLY A 115 -9.53 -8.03 -2.18
CA GLY A 115 -10.29 -7.82 -3.41
C GLY A 115 -10.37 -9.08 -4.27
N ASP A 116 -10.98 -8.93 -5.45
CA ASP A 116 -11.11 -9.99 -6.44
C ASP A 116 -10.05 -9.76 -7.54
N TYR A 117 -9.22 -10.78 -7.81
CA TYR A 117 -8.07 -10.70 -8.71
C TYR A 117 -8.00 -11.86 -9.68
N ARG A 118 -7.55 -11.58 -10.91
CA ARG A 118 -7.16 -12.61 -11.89
C ARG A 118 -5.67 -12.82 -11.80
N LEU A 119 -5.28 -13.85 -11.04
CA LEU A 119 -3.88 -14.08 -10.70
C LEU A 119 -3.03 -14.37 -11.96
N PRO A 120 -1.80 -13.85 -12.02
CA PRO A 120 -0.87 -14.14 -13.11
C PRO A 120 -0.30 -15.58 -13.07
N VAL A 121 -0.61 -16.30 -12.01
CA VAL A 121 -0.18 -17.68 -11.72
C VAL A 121 -1.39 -18.55 -11.40
N ALA A 122 -1.21 -19.87 -11.41
CA ALA A 122 -2.25 -20.79 -10.97
C ALA A 122 -2.66 -20.49 -9.52
N ALA A 123 -3.98 -20.50 -9.27
CA ALA A 123 -4.51 -20.27 -7.92
C ALA A 123 -4.41 -21.56 -7.10
N GLU A 124 -3.27 -21.75 -6.46
CA GLU A 124 -2.98 -22.91 -5.61
C GLU A 124 -2.15 -22.49 -4.40
N ALA A 125 -2.16 -23.28 -3.34
CA ALA A 125 -1.35 -23.00 -2.16
C ALA A 125 0.15 -22.93 -2.53
N GLY A 126 0.85 -21.91 -2.01
CA GLY A 126 2.25 -21.63 -2.34
C GLY A 126 2.43 -20.68 -3.54
N ALA A 127 1.36 -20.34 -4.27
CA ALA A 127 1.44 -19.37 -5.36
C ALA A 127 1.70 -17.97 -4.82
N ARG A 128 2.68 -17.26 -5.42
CA ARG A 128 3.08 -15.92 -5.02
C ARG A 128 2.57 -14.88 -5.99
N PHE A 129 2.24 -13.73 -5.43
CA PHE A 129 1.78 -12.55 -6.17
C PHE A 129 2.33 -11.29 -5.49
N ALA A 130 2.24 -10.15 -6.18
CA ALA A 130 2.71 -8.88 -5.63
C ALA A 130 1.71 -7.76 -5.89
N PHE A 131 1.44 -6.95 -4.87
CA PHE A 131 0.74 -5.68 -5.00
C PHE A 131 1.73 -4.55 -5.22
N LEU A 132 1.39 -3.66 -6.15
CA LEU A 132 2.19 -2.51 -6.52
C LEU A 132 1.94 -1.33 -5.57
N ASP A 133 2.89 -0.42 -5.51
CA ASP A 133 2.78 0.86 -4.81
C ASP A 133 2.45 0.72 -3.31
N GLN A 134 3.24 -0.10 -2.61
CA GLN A 134 2.99 -0.43 -1.21
C GLN A 134 4.05 0.14 -0.23
N ALA A 135 4.77 1.22 -0.62
CA ALA A 135 5.87 1.76 0.19
C ALA A 135 5.50 2.91 1.12
N HIS A 136 4.28 3.46 1.07
CA HIS A 136 3.88 4.58 1.93
C HIS A 136 2.93 4.16 3.06
N TYR A 137 1.62 4.47 3.01
CA TYR A 137 0.71 4.16 4.12
C TYR A 137 0.60 2.66 4.40
N SER A 138 0.74 1.81 3.40
CA SER A 138 0.77 0.36 3.59
C SER A 138 1.92 -0.12 4.48
N MET A 139 3.07 0.57 4.49
CA MET A 139 4.18 0.25 5.40
C MET A 139 3.99 0.84 6.79
N VAL A 140 3.59 2.13 6.88
CA VAL A 140 3.61 2.84 8.17
C VAL A 140 2.35 2.64 9.01
N LYS A 141 1.26 2.16 8.42
CA LYS A 141 0.02 1.82 9.12
C LYS A 141 -0.09 0.33 9.49
N THR A 142 0.95 -0.47 9.25
CA THR A 142 0.93 -1.89 9.59
C THR A 142 0.67 -2.12 11.06
N ASN A 143 0.00 -3.22 11.37
CA ASN A 143 -0.28 -3.64 12.72
C ASN A 143 -0.23 -5.18 12.83
N THR A 144 -0.25 -5.68 14.06
CA THR A 144 -0.17 -7.11 14.37
C THR A 144 -1.48 -7.64 14.95
N PHE A 145 -2.62 -7.13 14.51
CA PHE A 145 -3.93 -7.59 15.00
C PHE A 145 -4.06 -9.11 14.88
N ASN A 146 -4.54 -9.74 15.96
CA ASN A 146 -4.66 -11.19 16.11
C ASN A 146 -3.36 -11.98 15.90
N GLY A 147 -2.20 -11.35 16.03
CA GLY A 147 -0.90 -11.99 15.89
C GLY A 147 -0.46 -12.20 14.43
N VAL A 148 -1.12 -11.56 13.47
CA VAL A 148 -0.65 -11.55 12.08
C VAL A 148 0.75 -10.92 12.03
N PRO A 149 1.78 -11.63 11.50
CA PRO A 149 3.14 -11.13 11.50
C PRO A 149 3.31 -9.94 10.55
N LEU A 150 4.22 -9.03 10.88
CA LEU A 150 4.58 -7.94 9.98
C LEU A 150 5.41 -8.47 8.80
N PRO A 151 5.21 -7.94 7.57
CA PRO A 151 6.06 -8.27 6.43
C PRO A 151 7.50 -7.82 6.67
N SER A 152 8.48 -8.65 6.35
CA SER A 152 9.89 -8.24 6.35
C SER A 152 10.15 -7.16 5.30
N ILE A 153 11.12 -6.30 5.59
CA ILE A 153 11.49 -5.18 4.71
C ILE A 153 12.81 -5.52 4.02
N TRP A 154 12.80 -5.43 2.69
CA TRP A 154 13.93 -5.72 1.85
C TRP A 154 14.21 -4.56 0.90
N LEU A 155 15.47 -4.31 0.62
CA LEU A 155 15.91 -3.44 -0.46
C LEU A 155 16.38 -4.29 -1.64
N TRP A 156 15.89 -3.94 -2.82
CA TRP A 156 16.33 -4.52 -4.08
C TRP A 156 17.12 -3.48 -4.86
N ASN A 157 18.32 -3.87 -5.27
CA ASN A 157 19.17 -3.05 -6.13
C ASN A 157 19.03 -3.56 -7.56
N SER A 158 18.39 -2.76 -8.42
CA SER A 158 18.13 -3.12 -9.82
C SER A 158 19.41 -3.26 -10.68
N ASP A 159 20.50 -2.59 -10.30
CA ASP A 159 21.74 -2.62 -11.09
C ASP A 159 22.52 -3.91 -10.85
N THR A 160 22.42 -4.48 -9.65
CA THR A 160 23.18 -5.66 -9.23
C THR A 160 22.33 -6.90 -9.01
N ASP A 161 21.00 -6.74 -9.08
CA ASP A 161 20.01 -7.76 -8.71
C ASP A 161 20.19 -8.31 -7.27
N ALA A 162 20.78 -7.49 -6.41
CA ALA A 162 21.01 -7.85 -5.02
C ALA A 162 19.80 -7.52 -4.14
N LEU A 163 19.48 -8.43 -3.21
CA LEU A 163 18.48 -8.24 -2.17
C LEU A 163 19.17 -8.12 -0.81
N GLU A 164 18.80 -7.09 -0.05
CA GLU A 164 19.28 -6.88 1.31
C GLU A 164 18.07 -6.86 2.27
N CYS A 165 18.09 -7.72 3.30
CA CYS A 165 17.10 -7.69 4.36
C CYS A 165 17.41 -6.54 5.31
N VAL A 166 16.60 -5.49 5.25
CA VAL A 166 16.71 -4.33 6.16
C VAL A 166 16.15 -4.67 7.54
N ARG A 167 15.02 -5.37 7.56
CA ARG A 167 14.36 -5.77 8.81
C ARG A 167 13.51 -7.02 8.61
N ALA A 168 13.68 -7.95 9.51
CA ALA A 168 12.76 -9.08 9.72
C ALA A 168 12.03 -8.89 11.05
N PHE A 169 10.80 -9.35 11.10
CA PHE A 169 9.95 -9.31 12.27
C PHE A 169 9.57 -10.74 12.68
N ASP A 170 9.38 -10.95 13.97
CA ASP A 170 8.92 -12.22 14.51
C ASP A 170 7.78 -12.02 15.53
N TRP A 171 7.35 -13.10 16.18
CA TRP A 171 6.27 -13.06 17.15
C TRP A 171 6.52 -12.13 18.36
N THR A 172 7.75 -11.74 18.61
CA THR A 172 8.10 -10.85 19.74
C THR A 172 7.53 -9.45 19.52
N GLU A 173 7.40 -8.99 18.29
CA GLU A 173 6.75 -7.71 17.98
C GLU A 173 5.29 -7.67 18.48
N PHE A 174 4.56 -8.77 18.38
CA PHE A 174 3.21 -8.88 18.92
C PHE A 174 3.22 -8.97 20.45
N ARG A 175 4.07 -9.84 21.00
CA ARG A 175 4.20 -10.02 22.46
C ARG A 175 4.56 -8.71 23.16
N ASP A 176 5.63 -8.05 22.72
CA ASP A 176 6.22 -6.89 23.41
C ASP A 176 5.31 -5.66 23.36
N ARG A 177 4.34 -5.64 22.43
CA ARG A 177 3.29 -4.62 22.42
C ARG A 177 2.24 -4.84 23.50
N LEU A 178 2.04 -6.07 23.94
CA LEU A 178 0.97 -6.46 24.89
C LEU A 178 1.45 -6.58 26.33
N SER A 179 2.75 -6.57 26.57
CA SER A 179 3.35 -6.78 27.89
C SER A 179 4.08 -5.57 28.43
#